data_5a51cbdd65875bba81fc0ecc73a52c1d
#
_entry.id   5a51cbdd65875bba81fc0ecc73a52c1d
#
_cell.length_a   1.000
_cell.length_b   1.000
_cell.length_c   1.000
_cell.angle_alpha   90.00
_cell.angle_beta   90.00
_cell.angle_gamma   90.00
#
_symmetry.space_group_name_H-M   'P 1'
#
loop_
_entity.id
_entity.type
_entity.pdbx_description
1 polymer ?
#
loop_
_entity_poly.entity_id
_entity_poly.type
_entity_poly.pdbx_seq_one_letter_code
_entity_poly.pdbx_strand_id
1 'polypeptide(L)'
;MNNELKVSLYLKRERNTERTETSPDAVYPIVGKIIIGNSIAQFGSKLKIEERLWNVKSGRAIGKSRVAVELNREINKINLSIHTHYRDILKRTGKVTAIEVKNAFQGIATAQKTLLALFGEMMEDFKGRIGIDRAQSTYKQYEVLYKQLKQFLREEYHV
;
A
#
# COMPACT_ATOMS: atom_id res chain seq x y z
N MET A 1 -11.60 12.10 -16.26
CA MET A 1 -10.43 12.19 -15.35
C MET A 1 -9.40 11.18 -15.80
N ASN A 2 -8.17 11.61 -16.04
CA ASN A 2 -7.11 10.74 -16.55
C ASN A 2 -6.62 9.82 -15.40
N ASN A 3 -7.07 8.56 -15.39
CA ASN A 3 -6.68 7.55 -14.40
C ASN A 3 -5.39 6.81 -14.79
N GLU A 4 -4.50 7.48 -15.52
CA GLU A 4 -3.26 6.88 -15.98
C GLU A 4 -2.33 6.57 -14.80
N LEU A 5 -1.86 5.33 -14.74
CA LEU A 5 -0.87 4.89 -13.75
C LEU A 5 0.52 5.38 -14.16
N LYS A 6 1.18 6.11 -13.27
CA LYS A 6 2.60 6.47 -13.39
C LYS A 6 3.38 5.89 -12.21
N VAL A 7 4.47 5.18 -12.53
CA VAL A 7 5.39 4.61 -11.53
C VAL A 7 6.76 5.23 -11.75
N SER A 8 7.36 5.78 -10.72
CA SER A 8 8.72 6.32 -10.75
C SER A 8 9.55 5.79 -9.59
N LEU A 9 10.83 5.57 -9.83
CA LEU A 9 11.79 5.12 -8.81
C LEU A 9 12.90 6.17 -8.69
N TYR A 10 13.33 6.41 -7.45
CA TYR A 10 14.37 7.40 -7.14
C TYR A 10 15.15 6.99 -5.89
N LEU A 11 16.34 7.55 -5.72
CA LEU A 11 17.15 7.34 -4.53
C LEU A 11 16.61 8.18 -3.37
N LYS A 12 16.42 7.54 -2.22
CA LYS A 12 16.10 8.25 -0.98
C LYS A 12 17.41 8.70 -0.33
N ARG A 13 17.72 9.99 -0.45
CA ARG A 13 18.80 10.64 0.28
C ARG A 13 18.26 11.13 1.62
N GLU A 14 19.00 10.89 2.69
CA GLU A 14 18.68 11.51 3.98
C GLU A 14 19.01 13.00 3.90
N ARG A 15 18.10 13.84 4.40
CA ARG A 15 18.39 15.27 4.60
C ARG A 15 19.30 15.39 5.84
N ASN A 16 20.58 15.19 5.67
CA ASN A 16 21.52 15.65 6.69
C ASN A 16 21.61 17.17 6.60
N THR A 17 21.37 17.83 7.71
CA THR A 17 21.44 19.30 7.89
C THR A 17 22.88 19.80 7.80
N GLU A 18 23.86 18.91 7.88
CA GLU A 18 25.28 19.21 7.67
C GLU A 18 25.68 18.67 6.29
N ARG A 19 26.20 19.55 5.45
CA ARG A 19 26.82 19.24 4.15
C ARG A 19 28.07 18.39 4.38
N THR A 20 27.91 17.14 4.70
CA THR A 20 28.97 16.14 4.56
C THR A 20 29.02 15.81 3.07
N GLU A 21 30.21 15.96 2.47
CA GLU A 21 30.48 15.59 1.07
C GLU A 21 29.95 14.18 0.84
N THR A 22 28.93 14.06 0.00
CA THR A 22 28.38 12.76 -0.36
C THR A 22 29.42 12.05 -1.20
N SER A 23 30.02 11.00 -0.62
CA SER A 23 30.93 10.13 -1.37
C SER A 23 30.21 9.56 -2.59
N PRO A 24 30.78 9.58 -3.80
CA PRO A 24 30.18 9.01 -5.00
C PRO A 24 29.89 7.51 -4.86
N ASP A 25 30.52 6.84 -3.92
CA ASP A 25 30.32 5.43 -3.58
C ASP A 25 29.24 5.21 -2.50
N ALA A 26 28.56 6.28 -2.06
CA ALA A 26 27.49 6.17 -1.07
C ALA A 26 26.31 5.34 -1.62
N VAL A 27 25.86 4.38 -0.82
CA VAL A 27 24.75 3.46 -1.18
C VAL A 27 23.43 3.98 -0.63
N TYR A 28 22.47 4.22 -1.51
CA TYR A 28 21.16 4.72 -1.15
C TYR A 28 20.04 3.71 -1.40
N PRO A 29 19.00 3.69 -0.55
CA PRO A 29 17.82 2.90 -0.83
C PRO A 29 16.99 3.51 -1.97
N ILE A 30 16.42 2.63 -2.80
CA ILE A 30 15.51 3.00 -3.88
C ILE A 30 14.09 3.01 -3.35
N VAL A 31 13.38 4.11 -3.56
CA VAL A 31 11.97 4.29 -3.20
C VAL A 31 11.15 4.46 -4.48
N GLY A 32 9.97 3.85 -4.50
CA GLY A 32 9.01 3.99 -5.58
C GLY A 32 7.89 4.96 -5.23
N LYS A 33 7.35 5.61 -6.25
CA LYS A 33 6.19 6.50 -6.20
C LYS A 33 5.18 6.05 -7.24
N ILE A 34 3.96 5.82 -6.80
CA ILE A 34 2.79 5.51 -7.64
C ILE A 34 1.91 6.74 -7.69
N ILE A 35 1.48 7.13 -8.88
CA ILE A 35 0.58 8.27 -9.11
C ILE A 35 -0.57 7.77 -9.99
N ILE A 36 -1.80 8.02 -9.56
CA ILE A 36 -3.04 7.71 -10.30
C ILE A 36 -3.98 8.89 -10.12
N GLY A 37 -4.16 9.69 -11.16
CA GLY A 37 -4.89 10.95 -11.05
C GLY A 37 -4.29 11.86 -9.96
N ASN A 38 -5.09 12.20 -8.94
CA ASN A 38 -4.65 13.01 -7.79
C ASN A 38 -4.14 12.17 -6.61
N SER A 39 -4.23 10.83 -6.70
CA SER A 39 -3.77 9.93 -5.64
C SER A 39 -2.29 9.63 -5.79
N ILE A 40 -1.54 9.75 -4.70
CA ILE A 40 -0.11 9.51 -4.65
C ILE A 40 0.22 8.59 -3.49
N ALA A 41 1.04 7.55 -3.74
CA ALA A 41 1.55 6.67 -2.70
C ALA A 41 3.04 6.38 -2.92
N GLN A 42 3.80 6.28 -1.82
CA GLN A 42 5.21 5.91 -1.84
C GLN A 42 5.41 4.53 -1.22
N PHE A 43 6.40 3.79 -1.72
CA PHE A 43 6.76 2.47 -1.20
C PHE A 43 8.27 2.26 -1.23
N GLY A 44 8.80 1.50 -0.26
CA GLY A 44 10.18 1.03 -0.28
C GLY A 44 10.32 -0.17 -1.22
N SER A 45 11.29 -0.12 -2.14
CA SER A 45 11.56 -1.24 -3.06
C SER A 45 12.38 -2.37 -2.43
N LYS A 46 12.97 -2.13 -1.25
CA LYS A 46 13.99 -2.98 -0.60
C LYS A 46 15.30 -3.11 -1.39
N LEU A 47 15.44 -2.38 -2.49
CA LEU A 47 16.64 -2.32 -3.32
C LEU A 47 17.53 -1.16 -2.87
N LYS A 48 18.86 -1.31 -3.07
CA LYS A 48 19.85 -0.28 -2.79
C LYS A 48 20.86 -0.24 -3.93
N ILE A 49 21.46 0.93 -4.18
CA ILE A 49 22.49 1.09 -5.20
C ILE A 49 23.43 2.25 -4.84
N GLU A 50 24.66 2.20 -5.33
CA GLU A 50 25.60 3.31 -5.29
C GLU A 50 25.09 4.47 -6.17
N GLU A 51 25.23 5.70 -5.69
CA GLU A 51 24.70 6.88 -6.39
C GLU A 51 25.28 7.01 -7.81
N ARG A 52 26.56 6.78 -8.00
CA ARG A 52 27.25 6.84 -9.31
C ARG A 52 26.66 5.90 -10.36
N LEU A 53 26.04 4.81 -9.93
CA LEU A 53 25.43 3.80 -10.81
C LEU A 53 23.95 4.06 -11.09
N TRP A 54 23.40 5.19 -10.65
CA TRP A 54 21.99 5.51 -10.79
C TRP A 54 21.72 6.61 -11.81
N ASN A 55 20.84 6.35 -12.75
CA ASN A 55 20.33 7.36 -13.66
C ASN A 55 19.00 7.94 -13.15
N VAL A 56 19.06 9.18 -12.68
CA VAL A 56 17.91 9.89 -12.09
C VAL A 56 16.77 10.08 -13.11
N LYS A 57 17.09 10.35 -14.38
CA LYS A 57 16.09 10.58 -15.43
C LYS A 57 15.29 9.33 -15.78
N SER A 58 15.99 8.19 -15.91
CA SER A 58 15.34 6.91 -16.26
C SER A 58 14.83 6.13 -15.04
N GLY A 59 15.27 6.47 -13.83
CA GLY A 59 14.97 5.69 -12.62
C GLY A 59 15.53 4.27 -12.68
N ARG A 60 16.77 4.11 -13.21
CA ARG A 60 17.40 2.81 -13.46
C ARG A 60 18.89 2.83 -13.18
N ALA A 61 19.46 1.64 -12.97
CA ALA A 61 20.91 1.48 -12.88
C ALA A 61 21.59 1.66 -14.23
N ILE A 62 22.76 2.31 -14.22
CA ILE A 62 23.60 2.56 -15.38
C ILE A 62 24.58 1.39 -15.61
N GLY A 63 24.87 1.11 -16.87
CA GLY A 63 25.91 0.15 -17.26
C GLY A 63 25.41 -1.26 -17.47
N LYS A 64 26.37 -2.16 -17.78
CA LYS A 64 26.13 -3.58 -18.11
C LYS A 64 26.71 -4.52 -17.05
N SER A 65 27.10 -3.99 -15.88
CA SER A 65 27.60 -4.82 -14.80
C SER A 65 26.50 -5.79 -14.32
N ARG A 66 26.91 -6.94 -13.78
CA ARG A 66 25.96 -7.92 -13.22
C ARG A 66 24.98 -7.27 -12.24
N VAL A 67 25.51 -6.41 -11.35
CA VAL A 67 24.71 -5.67 -10.36
C VAL A 67 23.65 -4.77 -11.03
N ALA A 68 24.04 -4.01 -12.07
CA ALA A 68 23.12 -3.14 -12.79
C ALA A 68 22.03 -3.93 -13.52
N VAL A 69 22.40 -5.05 -14.14
CA VAL A 69 21.45 -5.92 -14.86
C VAL A 69 20.46 -6.56 -13.90
N GLU A 70 20.94 -7.13 -12.80
CA GLU A 70 20.08 -7.74 -11.76
C GLU A 70 19.13 -6.71 -11.14
N LEU A 71 19.66 -5.52 -10.79
CA LEU A 71 18.84 -4.45 -10.23
C LEU A 71 17.74 -4.00 -11.21
N ASN A 72 18.09 -3.79 -12.48
CA ASN A 72 17.12 -3.40 -13.49
C ASN A 72 16.06 -4.48 -13.74
N ARG A 73 16.43 -5.75 -13.59
CA ARG A 73 15.50 -6.89 -13.65
C ARG A 73 14.49 -6.83 -12.49
N GLU A 74 14.96 -6.58 -11.26
CA GLU A 74 14.08 -6.43 -10.09
C GLU A 74 13.16 -5.20 -10.24
N ILE A 75 13.67 -4.08 -10.74
CA ILE A 75 12.85 -2.90 -11.07
C ILE A 75 11.74 -3.25 -12.07
N ASN A 76 12.04 -4.05 -13.10
CA ASN A 76 11.04 -4.48 -14.07
C ASN A 76 9.96 -5.38 -13.42
N LYS A 77 10.35 -6.29 -12.52
CA LYS A 77 9.39 -7.12 -11.76
C LYS A 77 8.46 -6.26 -10.90
N ILE A 78 9.00 -5.26 -10.19
CA ILE A 78 8.23 -4.32 -9.40
C ILE A 78 7.22 -3.58 -10.27
N ASN A 79 7.66 -3.02 -11.39
CA ASN A 79 6.77 -2.31 -12.32
C ASN A 79 5.66 -3.23 -12.85
N LEU A 80 6.02 -4.45 -13.29
CA LEU A 80 5.04 -5.43 -13.79
C LEU A 80 4.01 -5.78 -12.73
N SER A 81 4.44 -6.04 -11.49
CA SER A 81 3.55 -6.36 -10.38
C SER A 81 2.59 -5.20 -10.08
N ILE A 82 3.08 -3.95 -10.01
CA ILE A 82 2.25 -2.77 -9.78
C ILE A 82 1.21 -2.61 -10.92
N HIS A 83 1.61 -2.78 -12.17
CA HIS A 83 0.69 -2.70 -13.32
C HIS A 83 -0.35 -3.82 -13.31
N THR A 84 0.00 -5.01 -12.83
CA THR A 84 -0.94 -6.13 -12.68
C THR A 84 -1.98 -5.81 -11.62
N HIS A 85 -1.56 -5.43 -10.41
CA HIS A 85 -2.48 -5.03 -9.35
C HIS A 85 -3.39 -3.86 -9.73
N TYR A 86 -2.84 -2.86 -10.43
CA TYR A 86 -3.64 -1.74 -10.94
C TYR A 86 -4.77 -2.23 -11.85
N ARG A 87 -4.47 -3.10 -12.84
CA ARG A 87 -5.47 -3.64 -13.76
C ARG A 87 -6.51 -4.51 -13.07
N ASP A 88 -6.08 -5.33 -12.11
CA ASP A 88 -6.96 -6.24 -11.37
C ASP A 88 -7.95 -5.45 -10.48
N ILE A 89 -7.46 -4.43 -9.77
CA ILE A 89 -8.30 -3.55 -8.97
C ILE A 89 -9.28 -2.79 -9.87
N LEU A 90 -8.78 -2.18 -10.95
CA LEU A 90 -9.62 -1.41 -11.87
C LEU A 90 -10.74 -2.26 -12.49
N LYS A 91 -10.44 -3.51 -12.90
CA LYS A 91 -11.43 -4.45 -13.44
C LYS A 91 -12.50 -4.81 -12.41
N ARG A 92 -12.10 -4.98 -11.14
CA ARG A 92 -13.01 -5.42 -10.07
C ARG A 92 -13.90 -4.31 -9.55
N THR A 93 -13.37 -3.09 -9.40
CA THR A 93 -14.05 -1.99 -8.69
C THR A 93 -14.42 -0.82 -9.59
N GLY A 94 -13.95 -0.77 -10.82
CA GLY A 94 -14.13 0.35 -11.75
C GLY A 94 -13.38 1.62 -11.36
N LYS A 95 -12.79 1.68 -10.17
CA LYS A 95 -11.99 2.79 -9.65
C LYS A 95 -10.73 2.25 -8.98
N VAL A 96 -9.67 3.05 -8.95
CA VAL A 96 -8.40 2.65 -8.34
C VAL A 96 -7.65 3.85 -7.81
N THR A 97 -7.03 3.72 -6.63
CA THR A 97 -6.18 4.73 -6.01
C THR A 97 -4.75 4.22 -5.90
N ALA A 98 -3.77 5.13 -5.82
CA ALA A 98 -2.37 4.77 -5.65
C ALA A 98 -2.12 4.01 -4.33
N ILE A 99 -2.90 4.29 -3.29
CA ILE A 99 -2.81 3.63 -1.97
C ILE A 99 -3.27 2.17 -2.08
N GLU A 100 -4.37 1.89 -2.76
CA GLU A 100 -4.86 0.52 -2.98
C GLU A 100 -3.86 -0.32 -3.76
N VAL A 101 -3.29 0.23 -4.84
CA VAL A 101 -2.26 -0.46 -5.63
C VAL A 101 -1.00 -0.71 -4.80
N LYS A 102 -0.55 0.28 -4.02
CA LYS A 102 0.58 0.10 -3.11
C LYS A 102 0.33 -1.02 -2.10
N ASN A 103 -0.84 -1.01 -1.46
CA ASN A 103 -1.20 -2.01 -0.46
C ASN A 103 -1.25 -3.41 -1.06
N ALA A 104 -1.87 -3.57 -2.23
CA ALA A 104 -1.90 -4.83 -2.97
C ALA A 104 -0.50 -5.32 -3.33
N PHE A 105 0.37 -4.44 -3.83
CA PHE A 105 1.76 -4.74 -4.15
C PHE A 105 2.57 -5.18 -2.92
N GLN A 106 2.31 -4.58 -1.75
CA GLN A 106 2.99 -4.93 -0.49
C GLN A 106 2.38 -6.15 0.22
N GLY A 107 1.34 -6.78 -0.36
CA GLY A 107 0.62 -7.88 0.28
C GLY A 107 -0.20 -7.45 1.51
N ILE A 108 -0.38 -6.14 1.69
CA ILE A 108 -1.28 -5.61 2.71
C ILE A 108 -2.70 -5.88 2.21
N ALA A 109 -3.45 -6.71 2.92
CA ALA A 109 -4.82 -7.05 2.54
C ALA A 109 -5.64 -5.77 2.33
N THR A 110 -6.02 -5.51 1.06
CA THR A 110 -6.83 -4.34 0.69
C THR A 110 -8.29 -4.46 1.11
N ALA A 111 -8.71 -5.64 1.52
CA ALA A 111 -9.91 -5.83 2.30
C ALA A 111 -9.62 -5.46 3.75
N GLN A 112 -9.34 -4.20 4.04
CA GLN A 112 -9.66 -3.66 5.34
C GLN A 112 -11.18 -3.75 5.45
N LYS A 113 -11.66 -4.91 5.94
CA LYS A 113 -13.00 -4.96 6.48
C LYS A 113 -13.03 -3.84 7.51
N THR A 114 -13.91 -2.88 7.33
CA THR A 114 -14.06 -1.84 8.34
C THR A 114 -14.36 -2.51 9.67
N LEU A 115 -13.98 -1.90 10.77
CA LEU A 115 -14.32 -2.41 12.11
C LEU A 115 -15.80 -2.77 12.22
N LEU A 116 -16.68 -1.95 11.62
CA LEU A 116 -18.12 -2.21 11.57
C LEU A 116 -18.48 -3.44 10.74
N ALA A 117 -17.79 -3.69 9.62
CA ALA A 117 -18.04 -4.89 8.81
C ALA A 117 -17.61 -6.16 9.53
N LEU A 118 -16.44 -6.15 10.19
CA LEU A 118 -15.96 -7.27 11.01
C LEU A 118 -16.90 -7.54 12.19
N PHE A 119 -17.34 -6.48 12.87
CA PHE A 119 -18.27 -6.61 13.99
C PHE A 119 -19.62 -7.17 13.52
N GLY A 120 -20.11 -6.73 12.36
CA GLY A 120 -21.35 -7.24 11.75
C GLY A 120 -21.26 -8.73 11.43
N GLU A 121 -20.14 -9.20 10.82
CA GLU A 121 -19.92 -10.62 10.54
C GLU A 121 -19.87 -11.45 11.83
N MET A 122 -19.18 -10.96 12.86
CA MET A 122 -19.15 -11.59 14.16
C MET A 122 -20.54 -11.73 14.77
N MET A 123 -21.39 -10.69 14.63
CA MET A 123 -22.77 -10.72 15.11
C MET A 123 -23.64 -11.74 14.38
N GLU A 124 -23.49 -11.87 13.06
CA GLU A 124 -24.21 -12.89 12.27
C GLU A 124 -23.79 -14.30 12.66
N ASP A 125 -22.49 -14.57 12.83
CA ASP A 125 -21.99 -15.86 13.34
C ASP A 125 -22.56 -16.15 14.75
N PHE A 126 -22.49 -15.16 15.63
CA PHE A 126 -23.02 -15.29 16.99
C PHE A 126 -24.52 -15.59 16.99
N LYS A 127 -25.29 -14.92 16.14
CA LYS A 127 -26.73 -15.10 15.99
C LYS A 127 -27.08 -16.53 15.55
N GLY A 128 -26.32 -17.10 14.61
CA GLY A 128 -26.49 -18.48 14.14
C GLY A 128 -26.24 -19.52 15.24
N ARG A 129 -25.55 -19.15 16.32
CA ARG A 129 -25.19 -20.06 17.43
C ARG A 129 -26.05 -19.87 18.68
N ILE A 130 -27.04 -18.98 18.64
CA ILE A 130 -27.97 -18.78 19.77
C ILE A 130 -28.82 -20.04 19.97
N GLY A 131 -28.87 -20.49 21.22
CA GLY A 131 -29.58 -21.73 21.59
C GLY A 131 -28.75 -23.01 21.42
N ILE A 132 -27.56 -22.93 20.84
CA ILE A 132 -26.59 -24.04 20.78
C ILE A 132 -25.56 -23.86 21.91
N ASP A 133 -24.76 -22.82 21.82
CA ASP A 133 -23.68 -22.50 22.80
C ASP A 133 -23.59 -21.00 23.15
N ARG A 134 -24.54 -20.19 22.66
CA ARG A 134 -24.63 -18.73 22.85
C ARG A 134 -25.98 -18.32 23.43
N ALA A 135 -25.92 -17.31 24.31
CA ALA A 135 -27.12 -16.78 24.95
C ALA A 135 -27.70 -15.56 24.18
N GLN A 136 -29.03 -15.51 24.07
CA GLN A 136 -29.72 -14.38 23.44
C GLN A 136 -29.46 -13.05 24.16
N SER A 137 -29.27 -13.06 25.50
CA SER A 137 -28.96 -11.86 26.29
C SER A 137 -27.61 -11.24 25.88
N THR A 138 -26.61 -12.07 25.61
CA THR A 138 -25.28 -11.62 25.15
C THR A 138 -25.37 -11.02 23.75
N TYR A 139 -26.17 -11.61 22.85
CA TYR A 139 -26.40 -11.03 21.52
C TYR A 139 -26.98 -9.62 21.60
N LYS A 140 -27.99 -9.40 22.47
CA LYS A 140 -28.58 -8.06 22.68
C LYS A 140 -27.56 -7.04 23.18
N GLN A 141 -26.62 -7.44 24.05
CA GLN A 141 -25.53 -6.55 24.49
C GLN A 141 -24.64 -6.15 23.31
N TYR A 142 -24.28 -7.08 22.42
CA TYR A 142 -23.50 -6.77 21.22
C TYR A 142 -24.24 -5.86 20.25
N GLU A 143 -25.57 -6.00 20.10
CA GLU A 143 -26.38 -5.08 19.30
C GLU A 143 -26.31 -3.63 19.82
N VAL A 144 -26.38 -3.45 21.13
CA VAL A 144 -26.24 -2.13 21.75
C VAL A 144 -24.83 -1.56 21.50
N LEU A 145 -23.79 -2.38 21.74
CA LEU A 145 -22.41 -1.97 21.51
C LEU A 145 -22.15 -1.60 20.05
N TYR A 146 -22.68 -2.37 19.10
CA TYR A 146 -22.57 -2.08 17.66
C TYR A 146 -23.19 -0.74 17.30
N LYS A 147 -24.38 -0.43 17.84
CA LYS A 147 -25.05 0.86 17.62
C LYS A 147 -24.25 2.03 18.18
N GLN A 148 -23.71 1.88 19.39
CA GLN A 148 -22.86 2.89 20.03
C GLN A 148 -21.56 3.11 19.24
N LEU A 149 -20.90 2.04 18.81
CA LEU A 149 -19.69 2.10 17.99
C LEU A 149 -19.97 2.81 16.65
N LYS A 150 -21.08 2.48 15.99
CA LYS A 150 -21.47 3.12 14.73
C LYS A 150 -21.74 4.61 14.91
N GLN A 151 -22.38 4.99 15.99
CA GLN A 151 -22.64 6.40 16.32
C GLN A 151 -21.33 7.13 16.59
N PHE A 152 -20.46 6.59 17.44
CA PHE A 152 -19.14 7.14 17.76
C PHE A 152 -18.29 7.37 16.50
N LEU A 153 -18.20 6.37 15.61
CA LEU A 153 -17.41 6.50 14.38
C LEU A 153 -17.99 7.59 13.45
N ARG A 154 -19.30 7.76 13.42
CA ARG A 154 -19.93 8.82 12.63
C ARG A 154 -19.62 10.21 13.18
N GLU A 155 -19.67 10.38 14.51
CA GLU A 155 -19.47 11.65 15.18
C GLU A 155 -18.01 12.10 15.15
N GLU A 156 -17.08 11.17 15.43
CA GLU A 156 -15.66 11.51 15.55
C GLU A 156 -14.87 11.42 14.25
N TYR A 157 -15.24 10.50 13.36
CA TYR A 157 -14.46 10.22 12.14
C TYR A 157 -15.20 10.50 10.84
N HIS A 158 -16.47 10.94 10.91
CA HIS A 158 -17.31 11.27 9.74
C HIS A 158 -17.42 10.14 8.70
N VAL A 159 -17.46 8.87 9.15
CA VAL A 159 -17.48 7.65 8.30
C VAL A 159 -18.89 7.01 8.27
#